data_ba3b933d2e8e5a0accfe4c449a24940e
#
_entry.id   ba3b933d2e8e5a0accfe4c449a24940e
#
_cell.length_a   1.000
_cell.length_b   1.000
_cell.length_c   1.000
_cell.angle_alpha   90.00
_cell.angle_beta   90.00
_cell.angle_gamma   90.00
#
_symmetry.space_group_name_H-M   'P 1'
#
loop_
_entity.id
_entity.type
_entity.pdbx_description
1 polymer ?
#
loop_
_entity_poly.entity_id
_entity_poly.type
_entity_poly.pdbx_seq_one_letter_code
_entity_poly.pdbx_strand_id
1 'polypeptide(L)'
;LTLGKSLTPFPKDANDFYHITKANDSLFARAACRNWNLKIIDVMQSTVFGVETESTKQINEFTRFDYDEIYGTVLNRFILQASANLPLTIYGGGKQSSGIMVLRDAINVLNKLKDFDIHSGSYQVINNNPKSYKILDLAQKVKNAFDARGKDTVFNTTDFDPRNESKNNSNI
;
A
#
# COMPACT_ATOMS: atom_id res chain seq x y z
N LEU A 1 19.15 -9.47 14.25
CA LEU A 1 18.50 -8.23 14.70
C LEU A 1 17.28 -8.60 15.52
N THR A 2 17.30 -8.26 16.81
CA THR A 2 16.17 -8.48 17.71
C THR A 2 15.36 -7.19 17.75
N LEU A 3 14.17 -7.18 17.17
CA LEU A 3 13.18 -6.14 17.38
C LEU A 3 12.23 -6.62 18.48
N GLY A 4 12.49 -6.24 19.70
CA GLY A 4 11.77 -6.75 20.86
C GLY A 4 12.13 -8.23 21.14
N LYS A 5 11.12 -9.06 21.46
CA LYS A 5 11.29 -10.50 21.74
C LYS A 5 11.11 -11.40 20.49
N SER A 6 10.99 -10.84 19.27
CA SER A 6 10.83 -11.63 18.04
C SER A 6 12.15 -11.76 17.30
N LEU A 7 12.49 -12.97 16.86
CA LEU A 7 13.59 -13.23 15.94
C LEU A 7 13.13 -12.89 14.52
N THR A 8 13.92 -12.08 13.82
CA THR A 8 13.69 -11.85 12.38
C THR A 8 14.52 -12.86 11.61
N PRO A 9 13.92 -13.74 10.79
CA PRO A 9 14.65 -14.70 10.00
C PRO A 9 15.60 -14.02 8.99
N PHE A 10 16.72 -14.68 8.70
CA PHE A 10 17.62 -14.27 7.61
C PHE A 10 17.92 -15.49 6.73
N PRO A 11 17.74 -15.41 5.42
CA PRO A 11 17.19 -14.25 4.67
C PRO A 11 15.79 -13.89 5.10
N LYS A 12 15.37 -12.64 4.80
CA LYS A 12 14.03 -12.14 5.18
C LYS A 12 12.97 -13.04 4.54
N ASP A 13 12.17 -13.66 5.37
CA ASP A 13 11.02 -14.44 4.94
C ASP A 13 9.92 -13.49 4.43
N ALA A 14 9.44 -13.74 3.22
CA ALA A 14 8.37 -12.96 2.61
C ALA A 14 7.20 -13.88 2.29
N ASN A 15 5.99 -13.40 2.56
CA ASN A 15 4.78 -14.22 2.53
C ASN A 15 4.34 -14.66 1.11
N ASP A 16 4.83 -13.99 0.07
CA ASP A 16 4.46 -14.26 -1.31
C ASP A 16 5.53 -13.80 -2.31
N PHE A 17 5.40 -14.20 -3.57
CA PHE A 17 6.34 -13.86 -4.63
C PHE A 17 6.49 -12.37 -4.87
N TYR A 18 5.44 -11.57 -4.74
CA TYR A 18 5.52 -10.12 -4.89
C TYR A 18 6.44 -9.51 -3.84
N HIS A 19 6.27 -9.88 -2.57
CA HIS A 19 7.14 -9.38 -1.49
C HIS A 19 8.58 -9.89 -1.62
N ILE A 20 8.79 -11.11 -2.14
CA ILE A 20 10.12 -11.63 -2.46
C ILE A 20 10.79 -10.77 -3.52
N THR A 21 10.09 -10.44 -4.62
CA THR A 21 10.66 -9.57 -5.67
C THR A 21 11.04 -8.20 -5.11
N LYS A 22 10.20 -7.59 -4.28
CA LYS A 22 10.50 -6.29 -3.66
C LYS A 22 11.70 -6.35 -2.71
N ALA A 23 11.85 -7.43 -1.94
CA ALA A 23 13.03 -7.64 -1.11
C ALA A 23 14.31 -7.81 -1.95
N ASN A 24 14.22 -8.51 -3.08
CA ASN A 24 15.33 -8.68 -4.01
C ASN A 24 15.69 -7.36 -4.71
N ASP A 25 14.72 -6.53 -5.10
CA ASP A 25 14.97 -5.20 -5.66
C ASP A 25 15.90 -4.37 -4.75
N SER A 26 15.65 -4.36 -3.44
CA SER A 26 16.50 -3.68 -2.47
C SER A 26 17.92 -4.26 -2.40
N LEU A 27 18.08 -5.59 -2.51
CA LEU A 27 19.39 -6.24 -2.54
C LEU A 27 20.15 -5.91 -3.83
N PHE A 28 19.49 -5.94 -4.99
CA PHE A 28 20.07 -5.55 -6.27
C PHE A 28 20.48 -4.08 -6.29
N ALA A 29 19.64 -3.17 -5.77
CA ALA A 29 19.96 -1.77 -5.65
C ALA A 29 21.24 -1.53 -4.82
N ARG A 30 21.38 -2.23 -3.69
CA ARG A 30 22.60 -2.16 -2.86
C ARG A 30 23.83 -2.68 -3.59
N ALA A 31 23.70 -3.78 -4.34
CA ALA A 31 24.80 -4.32 -5.14
C ALA A 31 25.20 -3.34 -6.25
N ALA A 32 24.23 -2.73 -6.93
CA ALA A 32 24.47 -1.74 -7.98
C ALA A 32 25.21 -0.49 -7.44
N CYS A 33 24.84 0.01 -6.25
CA CYS A 33 25.59 1.09 -5.61
C CYS A 33 27.05 0.73 -5.42
N ARG A 34 27.35 -0.46 -4.91
CA ARG A 34 28.73 -0.88 -4.64
C ARG A 34 29.54 -1.14 -5.91
N ASN A 35 28.93 -1.80 -6.92
CA ASN A 35 29.66 -2.23 -8.10
C ASN A 35 29.76 -1.15 -9.19
N TRP A 36 28.76 -0.28 -9.28
CA TRP A 36 28.67 0.73 -10.33
C TRP A 36 28.69 2.16 -9.81
N ASN A 37 29.00 2.35 -8.53
CA ASN A 37 29.08 3.67 -7.88
C ASN A 37 27.81 4.52 -8.04
N LEU A 38 26.62 3.88 -8.09
CA LEU A 38 25.36 4.57 -8.25
C LEU A 38 24.90 5.21 -6.94
N LYS A 39 24.09 6.27 -7.06
CA LYS A 39 23.36 6.89 -5.97
C LYS A 39 21.93 6.37 -6.01
N ILE A 40 21.49 5.65 -4.98
CA ILE A 40 20.14 5.06 -4.94
C ILE A 40 19.45 5.38 -3.63
N ILE A 41 18.22 5.89 -3.72
CA ILE A 41 17.30 6.04 -2.60
C ILE A 41 16.19 5.00 -2.77
N ASP A 42 16.11 4.08 -1.84
CA ASP A 42 15.05 3.06 -1.77
C ASP A 42 13.91 3.57 -0.87
N VAL A 43 12.73 3.79 -1.46
CA VAL A 43 11.59 4.37 -0.76
C VAL A 43 10.63 3.28 -0.33
N MET A 44 10.64 2.93 0.96
CA MET A 44 9.69 2.00 1.58
C MET A 44 8.34 2.68 1.72
N GLN A 45 7.48 2.49 0.72
CA GLN A 45 6.22 3.20 0.59
C GLN A 45 5.04 2.36 1.07
N SER A 46 4.10 2.99 1.78
CA SER A 46 2.83 2.36 2.13
C SER A 46 1.88 2.30 0.93
N THR A 47 0.73 1.65 1.10
CA THR A 47 -0.29 1.57 0.05
C THR A 47 -0.73 2.97 -0.37
N VAL A 48 -0.56 3.28 -1.65
CA VAL A 48 -0.96 4.56 -2.24
C VAL A 48 -2.38 4.44 -2.79
N PHE A 49 -3.22 5.43 -2.50
CA PHE A 49 -4.56 5.52 -3.08
C PHE A 49 -4.81 6.90 -3.68
N GLY A 50 -5.79 6.96 -4.58
CA GLY A 50 -6.15 8.15 -5.33
C GLY A 50 -5.86 7.97 -6.81
N VAL A 51 -6.60 8.68 -7.64
CA VAL A 51 -6.57 8.52 -9.11
C VAL A 51 -6.08 9.75 -9.84
N GLU A 52 -5.95 10.88 -9.13
CA GLU A 52 -5.56 12.15 -9.74
C GLU A 52 -4.66 12.98 -8.83
N THR A 53 -3.90 13.85 -9.49
CA THR A 53 -3.17 14.97 -8.88
C THR A 53 -3.65 16.26 -9.56
N GLU A 54 -3.24 17.42 -9.06
CA GLU A 54 -3.56 18.70 -9.72
C GLU A 54 -3.05 18.71 -11.19
N SER A 55 -1.88 18.14 -11.43
CA SER A 55 -1.31 18.08 -12.78
C SER A 55 -2.08 17.15 -13.71
N THR A 56 -2.43 15.94 -13.26
CA THR A 56 -3.17 14.98 -14.07
C THR A 56 -4.61 15.43 -14.33
N LYS A 57 -5.20 16.14 -13.37
CA LYS A 57 -6.53 16.74 -13.52
C LYS A 57 -6.57 17.82 -14.60
N GLN A 58 -5.52 18.65 -14.71
CA GLN A 58 -5.43 19.67 -15.76
C GLN A 58 -5.43 19.09 -17.17
N ILE A 59 -4.86 17.91 -17.35
CA ILE A 59 -4.81 17.22 -18.66
C ILE A 59 -5.89 16.13 -18.79
N ASN A 60 -6.83 16.06 -17.85
CA ASN A 60 -7.90 15.07 -17.79
C ASN A 60 -7.41 13.61 -17.88
N GLU A 61 -6.29 13.31 -17.23
CA GLU A 61 -5.73 11.96 -17.10
C GLU A 61 -5.86 11.45 -15.68
N PHE A 62 -6.07 10.14 -15.56
CA PHE A 62 -6.26 9.48 -14.29
C PHE A 62 -5.36 8.26 -14.18
N THR A 63 -4.88 7.98 -12.98
CA THR A 63 -4.21 6.71 -12.71
C THR A 63 -5.25 5.58 -12.64
N ARG A 64 -4.77 4.35 -12.78
CA ARG A 64 -5.60 3.16 -12.68
C ARG A 64 -6.27 3.07 -11.30
N PHE A 65 -7.54 2.69 -11.28
CA PHE A 65 -8.32 2.46 -10.07
C PHE A 65 -8.53 0.96 -9.88
N ASP A 66 -7.60 0.30 -9.19
CA ASP A 66 -7.69 -1.13 -8.91
C ASP A 66 -8.54 -1.38 -7.67
N TYR A 67 -9.58 -2.18 -7.83
CA TYR A 67 -10.56 -2.51 -6.79
C TYR A 67 -10.79 -4.01 -6.60
N ASP A 68 -10.17 -4.83 -7.44
CA ASP A 68 -10.27 -6.29 -7.38
C ASP A 68 -9.63 -6.88 -6.11
N GLU A 69 -9.77 -8.19 -5.92
CA GLU A 69 -9.31 -8.87 -4.73
C GLU A 69 -7.78 -9.10 -4.70
N ILE A 70 -7.13 -9.06 -5.85
CA ILE A 70 -5.71 -9.38 -6.02
C ILE A 70 -4.85 -8.12 -6.03
N TYR A 71 -5.18 -7.17 -6.91
CA TYR A 71 -4.41 -5.94 -7.15
C TYR A 71 -5.02 -4.71 -6.50
N GLY A 72 -6.32 -4.80 -6.15
CA GLY A 72 -7.07 -3.68 -5.60
C GLY A 72 -6.69 -3.36 -4.16
N THR A 73 -6.84 -2.10 -3.80
CA THR A 73 -6.72 -1.68 -2.41
C THR A 73 -8.04 -1.79 -1.70
N VAL A 74 -8.02 -2.07 -0.40
CA VAL A 74 -9.24 -2.14 0.43
C VAL A 74 -10.04 -0.84 0.36
N LEU A 75 -9.37 0.30 0.28
CA LEU A 75 -10.03 1.60 0.21
C LEU A 75 -10.75 1.82 -1.12
N ASN A 76 -10.11 1.45 -2.25
CA ASN A 76 -10.75 1.51 -3.56
C ASN A 76 -11.99 0.60 -3.62
N ARG A 77 -11.89 -0.61 -3.08
CA ARG A 77 -13.03 -1.53 -2.99
C ARG A 77 -14.17 -0.93 -2.18
N PHE A 78 -13.91 -0.34 -1.02
CA PHE A 78 -14.94 0.30 -0.20
C PHE A 78 -15.59 1.47 -0.95
N ILE A 79 -14.81 2.30 -1.63
CA ILE A 79 -15.33 3.42 -2.42
C ILE A 79 -16.24 2.90 -3.54
N LEU A 80 -15.81 1.86 -4.27
CA LEU A 80 -16.64 1.27 -5.31
C LEU A 80 -17.94 0.68 -4.76
N GLN A 81 -17.87 -0.11 -3.67
CA GLN A 81 -19.04 -0.68 -3.03
C GLN A 81 -20.03 0.40 -2.58
N ALA A 82 -19.55 1.44 -1.89
CA ALA A 82 -20.39 2.56 -1.48
C ALA A 82 -20.99 3.31 -2.68
N SER A 83 -20.22 3.48 -3.76
CA SER A 83 -20.70 4.13 -5.00
C SER A 83 -21.83 3.33 -5.65
N ALA A 84 -21.73 2.02 -5.61
CA ALA A 84 -22.73 1.09 -6.15
C ALA A 84 -23.91 0.79 -5.20
N ASN A 85 -23.97 1.44 -4.04
CA ASN A 85 -24.94 1.20 -2.96
C ASN A 85 -24.89 -0.25 -2.43
N LEU A 86 -23.69 -0.85 -2.44
CA LEU A 86 -23.43 -2.17 -1.87
C LEU A 86 -22.84 -2.01 -0.46
N PRO A 87 -23.08 -2.99 0.44
CA PRO A 87 -22.41 -3.01 1.74
C PRO A 87 -20.89 -3.07 1.61
N LEU A 88 -20.17 -2.32 2.46
CA LEU A 88 -18.71 -2.42 2.55
C LEU A 88 -18.36 -3.76 3.17
N THR A 89 -17.61 -4.60 2.48
CA THR A 89 -17.23 -5.92 2.97
C THR A 89 -15.90 -5.85 3.72
N ILE A 90 -15.93 -6.11 5.02
CA ILE A 90 -14.77 -6.12 5.90
C ILE A 90 -14.35 -7.56 6.16
N TYR A 91 -13.15 -7.96 5.74
CA TYR A 91 -12.60 -9.28 5.96
C TYR A 91 -11.93 -9.38 7.34
N GLY A 92 -12.14 -10.50 8.03
CA GLY A 92 -11.46 -10.81 9.28
C GLY A 92 -11.74 -9.83 10.44
N GLY A 93 -12.94 -9.26 10.53
CA GLY A 93 -13.37 -8.36 11.61
C GLY A 93 -12.70 -6.97 11.60
N GLY A 94 -11.85 -6.66 10.62
CA GLY A 94 -11.32 -5.30 10.39
C GLY A 94 -10.33 -4.76 11.42
N LYS A 95 -9.80 -5.61 12.33
CA LYS A 95 -8.84 -5.21 13.37
C LYS A 95 -7.42 -5.00 12.84
N GLN A 96 -7.09 -5.61 11.70
CA GLN A 96 -5.80 -5.45 11.02
C GLN A 96 -5.60 -4.00 10.58
N SER A 97 -4.33 -3.57 10.59
CA SER A 97 -3.96 -2.21 10.18
C SER A 97 -3.23 -2.20 8.85
N SER A 98 -3.44 -1.16 8.06
CA SER A 98 -2.72 -0.90 6.81
C SER A 98 -2.19 0.52 6.78
N GLY A 99 -0.96 0.68 6.33
CA GLY A 99 -0.40 1.98 6.01
C GLY A 99 -1.04 2.50 4.73
N ILE A 100 -1.55 3.73 4.75
CA ILE A 100 -2.21 4.34 3.59
C ILE A 100 -1.73 5.78 3.43
N MET A 101 -1.42 6.14 2.20
CA MET A 101 -1.07 7.51 1.82
C MET A 101 -1.80 7.94 0.54
N VAL A 102 -2.03 9.23 0.42
CA VAL A 102 -2.66 9.81 -0.78
C VAL A 102 -1.62 9.93 -1.90
N LEU A 103 -2.01 9.67 -3.15
CA LEU A 103 -1.15 9.77 -4.34
C LEU A 103 -0.39 11.10 -4.40
N ARG A 104 -1.05 12.22 -4.14
CA ARG A 104 -0.42 13.54 -4.10
C ARG A 104 0.74 13.60 -3.10
N ASP A 105 0.57 13.02 -1.92
CA ASP A 105 1.60 13.06 -0.87
C ASP A 105 2.79 12.15 -1.24
N ALA A 106 2.53 11.00 -1.88
CA ALA A 106 3.56 10.13 -2.43
C ALA A 106 4.42 10.87 -3.46
N ILE A 107 3.79 11.55 -4.42
CA ILE A 107 4.49 12.34 -5.45
C ILE A 107 5.26 13.51 -4.84
N ASN A 108 4.69 14.20 -3.84
CA ASN A 108 5.38 15.29 -3.16
C ASN A 108 6.66 14.81 -2.46
N VAL A 109 6.64 13.62 -1.87
CA VAL A 109 7.86 13.03 -1.28
C VAL A 109 8.89 12.73 -2.37
N LEU A 110 8.48 12.05 -3.46
CA LEU A 110 9.39 11.72 -4.57
C LEU A 110 10.01 13.00 -5.18
N ASN A 111 9.22 14.06 -5.35
CA ASN A 111 9.73 15.35 -5.84
C ASN A 111 10.76 16.00 -4.92
N LYS A 112 10.62 15.84 -3.61
CA LYS A 112 11.64 16.32 -2.66
C LYS A 112 12.90 15.46 -2.69
N LEU A 113 12.76 14.15 -2.91
CA LEU A 113 13.89 13.22 -2.92
C LEU A 113 14.77 13.35 -4.17
N LYS A 114 14.26 13.86 -5.31
CA LYS A 114 15.08 14.09 -6.50
C LYS A 114 16.22 15.09 -6.25
N ASP A 115 16.01 16.03 -5.34
CA ASP A 115 16.99 17.07 -4.99
C ASP A 115 17.80 16.69 -3.73
N PHE A 116 17.57 15.48 -3.19
CA PHE A 116 18.26 15.00 -1.99
C PHE A 116 19.68 14.54 -2.36
N ASP A 117 20.68 15.25 -1.84
CA ASP A 117 22.07 14.90 -2.14
C ASP A 117 22.54 13.70 -1.33
N ILE A 118 23.05 12.70 -2.04
CA ILE A 118 23.69 11.52 -1.47
C ILE A 118 25.01 11.25 -2.18
N HIS A 119 25.97 10.67 -1.46
CA HIS A 119 27.28 10.37 -2.02
C HIS A 119 27.21 9.25 -3.07
N SER A 120 28.13 9.29 -4.05
CA SER A 120 28.31 8.19 -5.01
C SER A 120 28.58 6.88 -4.28
N GLY A 121 28.03 5.78 -4.79
CA GLY A 121 28.11 4.46 -4.17
C GLY A 121 27.17 4.29 -2.94
N SER A 122 26.40 5.31 -2.60
CA SER A 122 25.51 5.26 -1.44
C SER A 122 24.16 4.63 -1.76
N TYR A 123 23.71 3.79 -0.85
CA TYR A 123 22.35 3.27 -0.80
C TYR A 123 21.67 3.75 0.49
N GLN A 124 20.60 4.50 0.34
CA GLN A 124 19.82 5.00 1.47
C GLN A 124 18.39 4.47 1.42
N VAL A 125 17.83 4.18 2.59
CA VAL A 125 16.44 3.73 2.74
C VAL A 125 15.64 4.83 3.42
N ILE A 126 14.52 5.19 2.82
CA ILE A 126 13.59 6.17 3.38
C ILE A 126 12.24 5.48 3.61
N ASN A 127 11.77 5.52 4.85
CA ASN A 127 10.46 4.99 5.19
C ASN A 127 9.39 6.07 4.96
N ASN A 128 8.58 5.88 3.93
CA ASN A 128 7.49 6.77 3.57
C ASN A 128 6.13 6.14 3.93
N ASN A 129 5.93 5.92 5.23
CA ASN A 129 4.69 5.37 5.78
C ASN A 129 4.11 6.34 6.83
N PRO A 130 3.37 7.37 6.40
CA PRO A 130 2.97 8.48 7.28
C PRO A 130 1.94 8.07 8.34
N LYS A 131 1.03 7.15 8.01
CA LYS A 131 -0.05 6.77 8.94
C LYS A 131 -0.58 5.37 8.67
N SER A 132 -0.82 4.64 9.75
CA SER A 132 -1.50 3.34 9.73
C SER A 132 -2.93 3.49 10.24
N TYR A 133 -3.87 2.81 9.58
CA TYR A 133 -5.29 2.81 9.92
C TYR A 133 -5.80 1.39 10.09
N LYS A 134 -6.67 1.16 11.07
CA LYS A 134 -7.45 -0.09 11.13
C LYS A 134 -8.40 -0.13 9.94
N ILE A 135 -8.64 -1.32 9.40
CA ILE A 135 -9.56 -1.49 8.25
C ILE A 135 -10.98 -1.06 8.62
N LEU A 136 -11.41 -1.33 9.85
CA LEU A 136 -12.71 -0.87 10.34
C LEU A 136 -12.81 0.67 10.37
N ASP A 137 -11.74 1.37 10.78
CA ASP A 137 -11.72 2.84 10.80
C ASP A 137 -11.78 3.41 9.38
N LEU A 138 -11.17 2.74 8.40
CA LEU A 138 -11.28 3.11 6.98
C LEU A 138 -12.70 2.92 6.46
N ALA A 139 -13.34 1.81 6.77
CA ALA A 139 -14.73 1.57 6.40
C ALA A 139 -15.64 2.65 7.00
N GLN A 140 -15.44 3.00 8.27
CA GLN A 140 -16.23 4.07 8.92
C GLN A 140 -16.01 5.44 8.26
N LYS A 141 -14.78 5.76 7.85
CA LYS A 141 -14.48 7.01 7.12
C LYS A 141 -15.17 7.05 5.76
N VAL A 142 -15.15 5.94 5.00
CA VAL A 142 -15.86 5.86 3.72
C VAL A 142 -17.37 5.99 3.95
N LYS A 143 -17.93 5.23 4.89
CA LYS A 143 -19.35 5.37 5.27
C LYS A 143 -19.73 6.83 5.54
N ASN A 144 -19.03 7.50 6.46
CA ASN A 144 -19.32 8.88 6.83
C ASN A 144 -19.26 9.83 5.61
N ALA A 145 -18.30 9.62 4.70
CA ALA A 145 -18.15 10.44 3.51
C ALA A 145 -19.30 10.25 2.50
N PHE A 146 -19.87 9.06 2.40
CA PHE A 146 -20.98 8.75 1.51
C PHE A 146 -22.32 9.13 2.14
N ASP A 147 -22.50 8.88 3.44
CA ASP A 147 -23.70 9.31 4.17
C ASP A 147 -23.88 10.83 4.10
N ALA A 148 -22.79 11.60 4.24
CA ALA A 148 -22.80 13.06 4.07
C ALA A 148 -23.23 13.52 2.66
N ARG A 149 -23.26 12.60 1.68
CA ARG A 149 -23.73 12.81 0.31
C ARG A 149 -25.13 12.22 0.04
N GLY A 150 -25.84 11.87 1.12
CA GLY A 150 -27.21 11.33 1.04
C GLY A 150 -27.28 9.84 0.66
N LYS A 151 -26.18 9.09 0.80
CA LYS A 151 -26.19 7.64 0.62
C LYS A 151 -26.20 6.95 1.99
N ASP A 152 -27.07 5.97 2.16
CA ASP A 152 -27.10 5.13 3.36
C ASP A 152 -26.14 3.96 3.19
N THR A 153 -24.89 4.16 3.63
CA THR A 153 -23.85 3.17 3.50
C THR A 153 -23.78 2.27 4.73
N VAL A 154 -23.85 0.97 4.52
CA VAL A 154 -23.70 -0.05 5.59
C VAL A 154 -22.41 -0.84 5.37
N PHE A 155 -21.95 -1.55 6.41
CA PHE A 155 -20.85 -2.51 6.26
C PHE A 155 -21.15 -3.81 6.97
N ASN A 156 -20.63 -4.90 6.39
CA ASN A 156 -20.72 -6.24 6.91
C ASN A 156 -19.31 -6.76 7.20
N THR A 157 -19.15 -7.44 8.31
CA THR A 157 -17.95 -8.23 8.59
C THR A 157 -18.15 -9.65 8.12
N THR A 158 -17.11 -10.27 7.57
CA THR A 158 -17.10 -11.69 7.21
C THR A 158 -15.79 -12.32 7.67
N ASP A 159 -15.88 -13.55 8.18
CA ASP A 159 -14.70 -14.34 8.53
C ASP A 159 -13.97 -14.88 7.28
N PHE A 160 -14.69 -14.91 6.15
CA PHE A 160 -14.11 -15.28 4.86
C PHE A 160 -13.15 -14.17 4.36
N ASP A 161 -11.91 -14.55 4.07
CA ASP A 161 -10.93 -13.70 3.38
C ASP A 161 -10.45 -14.46 2.14
N PRO A 162 -10.83 -14.01 0.91
CA PRO A 162 -10.50 -14.72 -0.33
C PRO A 162 -8.99 -14.86 -0.54
N ARG A 163 -8.18 -13.98 0.05
CA ARG A 163 -6.72 -14.07 -0.01
C ARG A 163 -6.15 -15.28 0.76
N ASN A 164 -6.90 -15.85 1.69
CA ASN A 164 -6.48 -17.05 2.43
C ASN A 164 -6.72 -18.33 1.64
N GLU A 165 -7.69 -18.36 0.73
CA GLU A 165 -7.92 -19.52 -0.15
C GLU A 165 -6.80 -19.72 -1.16
N SER A 166 -6.24 -18.65 -1.70
CA SER A 166 -5.10 -18.74 -2.60
C SER A 166 -3.85 -19.33 -1.93
N LYS A 167 -3.72 -19.21 -0.61
CA LYS A 167 -2.64 -19.82 0.17
C LYS A 167 -2.88 -21.32 0.43
N ASN A 168 -4.13 -21.73 0.55
CA ASN A 168 -4.46 -23.15 0.79
C ASN A 168 -4.40 -23.98 -0.51
N ASN A 169 -4.62 -23.37 -1.67
CA ASN A 169 -4.53 -24.04 -2.98
C ASN A 169 -3.11 -24.11 -3.54
N SER A 170 -2.12 -23.53 -2.88
CA SER A 170 -0.70 -23.63 -3.26
C SER A 170 0.03 -24.86 -2.69
N ASN A 171 -0.68 -25.78 -2.09
CA ASN A 171 -0.15 -27.07 -1.62
C ASN A 171 -0.33 -28.18 -2.69
N ILE A 172 -0.03 -27.86 -3.96
CA ILE A 172 0.13 -28.87 -5.02
C ILE A 172 1.58 -28.81 -5.52
#